data_02b9da677e8d853b8d78cd07542e4bcb
#
_entry.id   02b9da677e8d853b8d78cd07542e4bcb
#
_cell.length_a   1.000
_cell.length_b   1.000
_cell.length_c   1.000
_cell.angle_alpha   90.00
_cell.angle_beta   90.00
_cell.angle_gamma   90.00
#
_symmetry.space_group_name_H-M   'P 1'
#
loop_
_entity.id
_entity.type
_entity.pdbx_description
1 polymer ?
#
loop_
_entity_poly.entity_id
_entity_poly.type
_entity_poly.pdbx_seq_one_letter_code
_entity_poly.pdbx_strand_id
1 'polypeptide(L)'
;NVVLIRPLPSTTARQQNPELWEEAHAFFRESRRGTGDWEFTAPPPDPWHIEFPLHGGPLQLHVRPSPSGQVGIFLEQLPQWQWLSKITPKGSRVLSLFAHSGAATLALAQAGAEVVHVDSSRQSLQLARRNATASHLDAASIRWICEDAQRFVTRERARGNTYDGFVLDPPSWGHGPKGEAFSIDRHLASLLTDCAQLLSPTAQGPILLTAHSPGWHHQRLATALASALQAVSCKMLPISSGPLSCMDLDRRQLLLGGFARSRGIGDTSQ
;
A
#
# COMPACT_ATOMS: atom_id res chain seq x y z
N ASN A 1 -15.32 -8.66 18.52
CA ASN A 1 -15.42 -8.69 17.05
C ASN A 1 -16.38 -7.59 16.61
N VAL A 2 -16.07 -6.90 15.50
CA VAL A 2 -16.95 -5.92 14.87
C VAL A 2 -17.25 -6.39 13.46
N VAL A 3 -18.51 -6.54 13.12
CA VAL A 3 -18.97 -6.95 11.77
C VAL A 3 -19.39 -5.71 11.01
N LEU A 4 -18.73 -5.45 9.88
CA LEU A 4 -19.06 -4.36 8.97
C LEU A 4 -19.62 -4.93 7.69
N ILE A 5 -20.75 -4.40 7.22
CA ILE A 5 -21.36 -4.80 5.96
C ILE A 5 -21.30 -3.67 4.96
N ARG A 6 -20.61 -3.91 3.85
CA ARG A 6 -20.63 -3.09 2.65
C ARG A 6 -21.31 -3.90 1.54
N PRO A 7 -22.61 -3.66 1.24
CA PRO A 7 -23.30 -4.39 0.21
C PRO A 7 -22.63 -4.17 -1.16
N LEU A 8 -22.43 -5.26 -1.89
CA LEU A 8 -22.18 -5.16 -3.32
C LEU A 8 -23.50 -4.83 -4.03
N PRO A 9 -23.47 -4.25 -5.25
CA PRO A 9 -24.69 -3.91 -6.00
C PRO A 9 -25.63 -5.11 -6.26
N SER A 10 -25.13 -6.35 -6.17
CA SER A 10 -25.94 -7.57 -6.29
C SER A 10 -26.50 -7.99 -4.93
N THR A 11 -27.80 -7.98 -4.80
CA THR A 11 -28.58 -8.25 -3.57
C THR A 11 -28.49 -9.67 -3.01
N THR A 12 -27.80 -10.59 -3.67
CA THR A 12 -27.75 -12.01 -3.30
C THR A 12 -26.97 -12.31 -2.02
N ALA A 13 -26.05 -11.44 -1.60
CA ALA A 13 -25.21 -11.67 -0.41
C ALA A 13 -26.06 -11.77 0.89
N ARG A 14 -27.12 -10.96 1.03
CA ARG A 14 -28.01 -11.02 2.20
C ARG A 14 -28.80 -12.31 2.29
N GLN A 15 -29.21 -12.86 1.13
CA GLN A 15 -29.97 -14.11 1.07
C GLN A 15 -29.11 -15.33 1.40
N GLN A 16 -27.80 -15.25 1.18
CA GLN A 16 -26.85 -16.35 1.41
C GLN A 16 -26.36 -16.44 2.86
N ASN A 17 -26.30 -15.32 3.58
CA ASN A 17 -25.80 -15.26 4.97
C ASN A 17 -26.62 -14.29 5.82
N PRO A 18 -27.92 -14.57 6.07
CA PRO A 18 -28.79 -13.66 6.81
C PRO A 18 -28.28 -13.39 8.25
N GLU A 19 -27.68 -14.38 8.89
CA GLU A 19 -27.15 -14.31 10.26
C GLU A 19 -26.05 -13.23 10.39
N LEU A 20 -25.15 -13.11 9.41
CA LEU A 20 -24.12 -12.08 9.42
C LEU A 20 -24.71 -10.66 9.35
N TRP A 21 -25.89 -10.52 8.74
CA TRP A 21 -26.57 -9.24 8.68
C TRP A 21 -27.25 -8.87 10.00
N GLU A 22 -27.71 -9.85 10.75
CA GLU A 22 -28.28 -9.64 12.09
C GLU A 22 -27.19 -9.30 13.10
N GLU A 23 -25.98 -9.84 12.95
CA GLU A 23 -24.83 -9.55 13.79
C GLU A 23 -24.10 -8.24 13.42
N ALA A 24 -24.50 -7.55 12.36
CA ALA A 24 -23.79 -6.40 11.86
C ALA A 24 -23.79 -5.22 12.82
N HIS A 25 -22.61 -4.67 13.06
CA HIS A 25 -22.38 -3.50 13.89
C HIS A 25 -22.46 -2.19 13.09
N ALA A 26 -22.24 -2.26 11.78
CA ALA A 26 -22.43 -1.13 10.88
C ALA A 26 -22.74 -1.56 9.45
N PHE A 27 -23.50 -0.71 8.77
CA PHE A 27 -23.88 -0.86 7.36
C PHE A 27 -23.43 0.35 6.58
N PHE A 28 -22.79 0.11 5.41
CA PHE A 28 -22.52 1.16 4.45
C PHE A 28 -23.72 1.35 3.53
N ARG A 29 -24.30 2.55 3.53
CA ARG A 29 -25.38 2.93 2.60
C ARG A 29 -24.83 3.86 1.53
N GLU A 30 -24.77 3.35 0.31
CA GLU A 30 -24.38 4.14 -0.84
C GLU A 30 -25.50 5.15 -1.18
N SER A 31 -25.18 6.45 -1.15
CA SER A 31 -26.09 7.55 -1.50
C SER A 31 -25.89 8.01 -2.94
N ARG A 32 -24.66 7.95 -3.43
CA ARG A 32 -24.25 8.22 -4.82
C ARG A 32 -23.21 7.20 -5.24
N ARG A 33 -23.06 6.96 -6.54
CA ARG A 33 -22.06 6.00 -7.03
C ARG A 33 -20.68 6.26 -6.43
N GLY A 34 -20.21 5.32 -5.62
CA GLY A 34 -18.91 5.36 -4.96
C GLY A 34 -18.82 6.19 -3.67
N THR A 35 -19.93 6.78 -3.19
CA THR A 35 -19.97 7.51 -1.92
C THR A 35 -21.22 7.19 -1.11
N GLY A 36 -21.10 7.21 0.21
CA GLY A 36 -22.22 6.93 1.12
C GLY A 36 -21.80 7.15 2.58
N ASP A 37 -22.62 6.66 3.47
CA ASP A 37 -22.45 6.79 4.90
C ASP A 37 -22.46 5.43 5.60
N TRP A 38 -21.70 5.34 6.68
CA TRP A 38 -21.71 4.20 7.59
C TRP A 38 -22.72 4.44 8.71
N GLU A 39 -23.73 3.60 8.79
CA GLU A 39 -24.70 3.59 9.87
C GLU A 39 -24.28 2.55 10.92
N PHE A 40 -23.96 3.00 12.12
CA PHE A 40 -23.56 2.14 13.23
C PHE A 40 -24.74 1.84 14.14
N THR A 41 -24.88 0.59 14.57
CA THR A 41 -25.89 0.15 15.55
C THR A 41 -25.52 0.54 16.98
N ALA A 42 -24.20 0.70 17.23
CA ALA A 42 -23.62 1.23 18.46
C ALA A 42 -22.34 2.01 18.11
N PRO A 43 -21.89 2.96 18.97
CA PRO A 43 -20.65 3.68 18.72
C PRO A 43 -19.48 2.72 18.49
N PRO A 44 -18.66 2.96 17.43
CA PRO A 44 -17.47 2.14 17.20
C PRO A 44 -16.47 2.30 18.37
N PRO A 45 -15.57 1.33 18.56
CA PRO A 45 -14.47 1.48 19.53
C PRO A 45 -13.65 2.75 19.25
N ASP A 46 -13.18 3.44 20.29
CA ASP A 46 -12.30 4.59 20.19
C ASP A 46 -11.18 4.48 21.25
N PRO A 47 -9.90 4.28 20.89
CA PRO A 47 -9.41 4.08 19.53
C PRO A 47 -9.80 2.70 18.94
N TRP A 48 -10.07 2.69 17.65
CA TRP A 48 -10.34 1.46 16.92
C TRP A 48 -9.17 1.08 16.01
N HIS A 49 -8.45 0.03 16.34
CA HIS A 49 -7.33 -0.47 15.55
C HIS A 49 -7.35 -2.00 15.48
N ILE A 50 -6.66 -2.51 14.45
CA ILE A 50 -6.42 -3.94 14.25
C ILE A 50 -4.92 -4.16 14.29
N GLU A 51 -4.52 -5.26 14.94
CA GLU A 51 -3.13 -5.67 15.03
C GLU A 51 -2.82 -6.75 14.00
N PHE A 52 -1.67 -6.60 13.33
CA PHE A 52 -1.17 -7.51 12.32
C PHE A 52 0.21 -8.04 12.72
N PRO A 53 0.43 -9.37 12.70
CA PRO A 53 1.75 -9.94 13.02
C PRO A 53 2.73 -9.66 11.89
N LEU A 54 3.83 -8.95 12.19
CA LEU A 54 4.97 -8.75 11.30
C LEU A 54 6.26 -9.28 11.94
N HIS A 55 7.31 -9.41 11.13
CA HIS A 55 8.65 -9.69 11.65
C HIS A 55 9.16 -8.45 12.39
N GLY A 56 9.52 -8.60 13.65
CA GLY A 56 9.97 -7.49 14.50
C GLY A 56 8.91 -6.93 15.45
N GLY A 57 7.68 -7.44 15.39
CA GLY A 57 6.60 -7.08 16.30
C GLY A 57 5.28 -6.78 15.58
N PRO A 58 4.19 -6.55 16.30
CA PRO A 58 2.89 -6.28 15.72
C PRO A 58 2.84 -4.88 15.10
N LEU A 59 2.11 -4.77 14.00
CA LEU A 59 1.72 -3.52 13.38
C LEU A 59 0.28 -3.19 13.74
N GLN A 60 0.03 -2.02 14.32
CA GLN A 60 -1.31 -1.57 14.67
C GLN A 60 -1.80 -0.52 13.69
N LEU A 61 -2.94 -0.80 13.03
CA LEU A 61 -3.55 0.10 12.06
C LEU A 61 -4.95 0.51 12.52
N HIS A 62 -5.22 1.81 12.50
CA HIS A 62 -6.54 2.34 12.81
C HIS A 62 -7.55 1.99 11.73
N VAL A 63 -8.69 1.47 12.15
CA VAL A 63 -9.87 1.32 11.31
C VAL A 63 -10.53 2.67 11.18
N ARG A 64 -10.70 3.13 9.96
CA ARG A 64 -11.34 4.41 9.66
C ARG A 64 -12.37 4.25 8.55
N PRO A 65 -13.61 3.97 8.87
CA PRO A 65 -14.70 3.98 7.91
C PRO A 65 -14.79 5.33 7.18
N SER A 66 -14.86 5.27 5.86
CA SER A 66 -14.84 6.45 4.99
C SER A 66 -16.10 6.55 4.14
N PRO A 67 -16.42 7.74 3.60
CA PRO A 67 -17.54 7.90 2.67
C PRO A 67 -17.43 7.10 1.37
N SER A 68 -16.25 6.57 1.04
CA SER A 68 -16.07 5.63 -0.08
C SER A 68 -16.41 4.18 0.28
N GLY A 69 -16.83 3.89 1.51
CA GLY A 69 -17.09 2.56 2.02
C GLY A 69 -15.84 1.74 2.33
N GLN A 70 -14.66 2.36 2.31
CA GLN A 70 -13.41 1.75 2.73
C GLN A 70 -13.19 1.96 4.23
N VAL A 71 -12.38 1.10 4.83
CA VAL A 71 -12.06 1.15 6.26
C VAL A 71 -10.61 1.56 6.56
N GLY A 72 -9.88 1.99 5.52
CA GLY A 72 -8.49 2.47 5.64
C GLY A 72 -7.43 1.37 5.73
N ILE A 73 -7.83 0.10 5.70
CA ILE A 73 -6.94 -1.07 5.77
C ILE A 73 -7.19 -1.95 4.55
N PHE A 74 -6.11 -2.42 3.92
CA PHE A 74 -6.10 -3.25 2.73
C PHE A 74 -5.50 -4.62 3.08
N LEU A 75 -6.35 -5.55 3.52
CA LEU A 75 -5.94 -6.85 4.08
C LEU A 75 -5.17 -7.73 3.08
N GLU A 76 -5.46 -7.61 1.81
CA GLU A 76 -4.78 -8.31 0.72
C GLU A 76 -3.30 -7.93 0.59
N GLN A 77 -2.91 -6.80 1.16
CA GLN A 77 -1.53 -6.33 1.21
C GLN A 77 -0.72 -6.94 2.38
N LEU A 78 -1.36 -7.60 3.34
CA LEU A 78 -0.68 -8.17 4.52
C LEU A 78 0.52 -9.07 4.17
N PRO A 79 0.44 -9.98 3.16
CA PRO A 79 1.60 -10.78 2.76
C PRO A 79 2.77 -9.92 2.25
N GLN A 80 2.48 -8.74 1.67
CA GLN A 80 3.51 -7.82 1.21
C GLN A 80 4.15 -7.08 2.39
N TRP A 81 3.37 -6.63 3.39
CA TRP A 81 3.91 -6.03 4.60
C TRP A 81 4.79 -7.01 5.39
N GLN A 82 4.36 -8.27 5.50
CA GLN A 82 5.15 -9.35 6.11
C GLN A 82 6.45 -9.62 5.33
N TRP A 83 6.39 -9.61 4.00
CA TRP A 83 7.57 -9.75 3.17
C TRP A 83 8.53 -8.57 3.36
N LEU A 84 8.04 -7.31 3.33
CA LEU A 84 8.83 -6.12 3.57
C LEU A 84 9.52 -6.17 4.93
N SER A 85 8.79 -6.46 6.01
CA SER A 85 9.36 -6.50 7.36
C SER A 85 10.44 -7.58 7.53
N LYS A 86 10.38 -8.66 6.73
CA LYS A 86 11.34 -9.77 6.80
C LYS A 86 12.63 -9.51 6.00
N ILE A 87 12.51 -8.86 4.82
CA ILE A 87 13.64 -8.83 3.87
C ILE A 87 14.36 -7.48 3.82
N THR A 88 13.80 -6.44 4.42
CA THR A 88 14.38 -5.09 4.38
C THR A 88 15.64 -5.03 5.23
N PRO A 89 16.82 -4.69 4.66
CA PRO A 89 18.03 -4.53 5.44
C PRO A 89 17.93 -3.32 6.37
N LYS A 90 18.43 -3.46 7.59
CA LYS A 90 18.51 -2.35 8.54
C LYS A 90 19.37 -1.21 7.97
N GLY A 91 18.90 0.02 8.12
CA GLY A 91 19.60 1.22 7.64
C GLY A 91 19.43 1.48 6.14
N SER A 92 18.74 0.60 5.39
CA SER A 92 18.43 0.89 3.98
C SER A 92 17.49 2.09 3.84
N ARG A 93 17.73 2.93 2.85
CA ARG A 93 16.89 4.09 2.54
C ARG A 93 15.84 3.74 1.50
N VAL A 94 14.57 3.74 1.88
CA VAL A 94 13.48 3.25 1.03
C VAL A 94 12.45 4.36 0.76
N LEU A 95 12.05 4.49 -0.51
CA LEU A 95 11.02 5.43 -0.95
C LEU A 95 9.66 4.72 -1.01
N SER A 96 8.67 5.20 -0.26
CA SER A 96 7.29 4.72 -0.26
C SER A 96 6.39 5.77 -0.88
N LEU A 97 5.82 5.48 -2.07
CA LEU A 97 4.95 6.36 -2.85
C LEU A 97 3.51 5.87 -2.85
N PHE A 98 2.55 6.79 -2.90
CA PHE A 98 1.12 6.51 -2.71
C PHE A 98 0.89 5.77 -1.40
N ALA A 99 1.61 6.20 -0.37
CA ALA A 99 1.84 5.41 0.83
C ALA A 99 0.62 5.36 1.79
N HIS A 100 -0.45 6.12 1.50
CA HIS A 100 -1.76 6.11 2.15
C HIS A 100 -1.69 6.06 3.68
N SER A 101 -2.30 5.05 4.32
CA SER A 101 -2.32 4.86 5.78
C SER A 101 -0.97 4.40 6.37
N GLY A 102 0.05 4.19 5.53
CA GLY A 102 1.42 3.95 5.95
C GLY A 102 1.77 2.49 6.28
N ALA A 103 0.92 1.51 6.05
CA ALA A 103 1.20 0.13 6.46
C ALA A 103 2.53 -0.42 5.90
N ALA A 104 2.80 -0.23 4.60
CA ALA A 104 4.08 -0.61 4.00
C ALA A 104 5.25 0.20 4.57
N THR A 105 5.07 1.52 4.77
CA THR A 105 6.06 2.40 5.40
C THR A 105 6.44 1.91 6.79
N LEU A 106 5.45 1.55 7.61
CA LEU A 106 5.68 1.09 8.98
C LEU A 106 6.32 -0.29 9.03
N ALA A 107 5.97 -1.19 8.09
CA ALA A 107 6.64 -2.48 7.94
C ALA A 107 8.13 -2.32 7.61
N LEU A 108 8.49 -1.36 6.75
CA LEU A 108 9.86 -1.00 6.42
C LEU A 108 10.60 -0.38 7.63
N ALA A 109 9.95 0.56 8.31
CA ALA A 109 10.51 1.26 9.46
C ALA A 109 10.73 0.31 10.64
N GLN A 110 9.83 -0.65 10.86
CA GLN A 110 9.97 -1.69 11.88
C GLN A 110 11.18 -2.62 11.62
N ALA A 111 11.51 -2.85 10.34
CA ALA A 111 12.73 -3.56 9.95
C ALA A 111 14.01 -2.70 10.13
N GLY A 112 13.88 -1.42 10.52
CA GLY A 112 14.98 -0.50 10.76
C GLY A 112 15.43 0.29 9.53
N ALA A 113 14.60 0.41 8.50
CA ALA A 113 14.90 1.25 7.34
C ALA A 113 14.67 2.75 7.63
N GLU A 114 15.36 3.60 6.88
CA GLU A 114 15.06 5.03 6.75
C GLU A 114 14.01 5.20 5.63
N VAL A 115 12.79 5.57 5.98
CA VAL A 115 11.70 5.60 5.02
C VAL A 115 11.30 7.03 4.66
N VAL A 116 11.20 7.31 3.36
CA VAL A 116 10.57 8.53 2.87
C VAL A 116 9.14 8.18 2.42
N HIS A 117 8.17 8.56 3.25
CA HIS A 117 6.75 8.37 3.03
C HIS A 117 6.17 9.54 2.25
N VAL A 118 5.64 9.29 1.06
CA VAL A 118 5.06 10.31 0.18
C VAL A 118 3.61 9.95 -0.15
N ASP A 119 2.71 10.85 0.18
CA ASP A 119 1.30 10.78 -0.21
C ASP A 119 0.75 12.18 -0.44
N SER A 120 -0.15 12.33 -1.42
CA SER A 120 -0.76 13.63 -1.75
C SER A 120 -1.85 14.06 -0.77
N SER A 121 -2.42 13.11 -0.01
CA SER A 121 -3.51 13.33 0.93
C SER A 121 -3.00 13.67 2.34
N ARG A 122 -3.31 14.86 2.82
CA ARG A 122 -3.03 15.24 4.21
C ARG A 122 -3.72 14.33 5.22
N GLN A 123 -4.92 13.86 4.90
CA GLN A 123 -5.67 12.96 5.79
C GLN A 123 -5.00 11.58 5.89
N SER A 124 -4.53 11.04 4.76
CA SER A 124 -3.76 9.79 4.72
C SER A 124 -2.47 9.93 5.53
N LEU A 125 -1.75 11.03 5.37
CA LEU A 125 -0.53 11.32 6.12
C LEU A 125 -0.77 11.40 7.64
N GLN A 126 -1.87 12.03 8.06
CA GLN A 126 -2.24 12.09 9.49
C GLN A 126 -2.58 10.70 10.03
N LEU A 127 -3.30 9.89 9.24
CA LEU A 127 -3.62 8.51 9.61
C LEU A 127 -2.34 7.67 9.73
N ALA A 128 -1.43 7.80 8.77
CA ALA A 128 -0.15 7.09 8.79
C ALA A 128 0.69 7.43 10.04
N ARG A 129 0.72 8.69 10.47
CA ARG A 129 1.37 9.10 11.73
C ARG A 129 0.70 8.50 12.96
N ARG A 130 -0.64 8.47 13.01
CA ARG A 130 -1.37 7.81 14.10
C ARG A 130 -1.07 6.31 14.16
N ASN A 131 -0.98 5.66 13.00
CA ASN A 131 -0.60 4.26 12.91
C ASN A 131 0.85 4.05 13.39
N ALA A 132 1.77 4.98 13.11
CA ALA A 132 3.13 4.94 13.63
C ALA A 132 3.14 4.99 15.17
N THR A 133 2.41 5.93 15.77
CA THR A 133 2.27 6.03 17.23
C THR A 133 1.63 4.76 17.83
N ALA A 134 0.54 4.27 17.26
CA ALA A 134 -0.11 3.04 17.73
C ALA A 134 0.81 1.81 17.64
N SER A 135 1.72 1.79 16.67
CA SER A 135 2.72 0.72 16.48
C SER A 135 4.04 0.96 17.24
N HIS A 136 4.11 1.98 18.11
CA HIS A 136 5.32 2.37 18.86
C HIS A 136 6.54 2.69 17.97
N LEU A 137 6.28 3.30 16.80
CA LEU A 137 7.29 3.69 15.81
C LEU A 137 7.51 5.21 15.72
N ASP A 138 7.20 5.96 16.80
CA ASP A 138 7.38 7.43 16.84
C ASP A 138 8.84 7.85 16.67
N ALA A 139 9.78 7.03 17.17
CA ALA A 139 11.21 7.26 17.06
C ALA A 139 11.83 6.69 15.77
N ALA A 140 11.04 6.04 14.92
CA ALA A 140 11.54 5.46 13.67
C ALA A 140 11.93 6.56 12.67
N SER A 141 12.95 6.27 11.84
CA SER A 141 13.43 7.20 10.82
C SER A 141 12.45 7.29 9.64
N ILE A 142 11.37 8.03 9.81
CA ILE A 142 10.35 8.23 8.77
C ILE A 142 10.24 9.72 8.43
N ARG A 143 10.50 10.04 7.16
CA ARG A 143 10.29 11.38 6.61
C ARG A 143 8.92 11.46 5.94
N TRP A 144 8.01 12.22 6.52
CA TRP A 144 6.63 12.40 6.08
C TRP A 144 6.49 13.54 5.09
N ILE A 145 6.04 13.26 3.86
CA ILE A 145 5.95 14.22 2.76
C ILE A 145 4.53 14.23 2.19
N CYS A 146 3.88 15.40 2.24
CA CYS A 146 2.59 15.63 1.60
C CYS A 146 2.81 16.25 0.22
N GLU A 147 2.94 15.41 -0.81
CA GLU A 147 3.23 15.85 -2.18
C GLU A 147 2.77 14.82 -3.21
N ASP A 148 2.60 15.26 -4.46
CA ASP A 148 2.42 14.39 -5.62
C ASP A 148 3.67 13.51 -5.84
N ALA A 149 3.46 12.23 -6.11
CA ALA A 149 4.54 11.25 -6.25
C ALA A 149 5.48 11.56 -7.42
N GLN A 150 4.93 11.92 -8.60
CA GLN A 150 5.73 12.22 -9.78
C GLN A 150 6.59 13.47 -9.56
N ARG A 151 6.02 14.52 -8.98
CA ARG A 151 6.76 15.76 -8.65
C ARG A 151 7.85 15.48 -7.63
N PHE A 152 7.56 14.69 -6.61
CA PHE A 152 8.55 14.33 -5.60
C PHE A 152 9.74 13.61 -6.25
N VAL A 153 9.49 12.57 -7.04
CA VAL A 153 10.52 11.77 -7.71
C VAL A 153 11.35 12.63 -8.67
N THR A 154 10.71 13.48 -9.49
CA THR A 154 11.41 14.42 -10.38
C THR A 154 12.37 15.31 -9.62
N ARG A 155 11.92 15.84 -8.47
CA ARG A 155 12.75 16.70 -7.62
C ARG A 155 13.90 15.96 -6.95
N GLU A 156 13.69 14.72 -6.50
CA GLU A 156 14.76 13.89 -5.91
C GLU A 156 15.84 13.55 -6.94
N ARG A 157 15.44 13.26 -8.19
CA ARG A 157 16.38 13.08 -9.30
C ARG A 157 17.21 14.32 -9.58
N ALA A 158 16.57 15.49 -9.66
CA ALA A 158 17.25 16.76 -9.88
C ALA A 158 18.27 17.10 -8.75
N ARG A 159 18.06 16.56 -7.54
CA ARG A 159 18.96 16.71 -6.40
C ARG A 159 20.06 15.66 -6.33
N GLY A 160 20.04 14.66 -7.20
CA GLY A 160 20.98 13.53 -7.15
C GLY A 160 20.81 12.63 -5.92
N ASN A 161 19.63 12.65 -5.29
CA ASN A 161 19.35 11.75 -4.17
C ASN A 161 19.22 10.30 -4.67
N THR A 162 19.66 9.34 -3.84
CA THR A 162 19.56 7.91 -4.13
C THR A 162 18.86 7.16 -3.02
N TYR A 163 18.34 5.99 -3.37
CA TYR A 163 17.60 5.10 -2.50
C TYR A 163 18.03 3.64 -2.71
N ASP A 164 17.88 2.82 -1.69
CA ASP A 164 18.20 1.39 -1.77
C ASP A 164 17.03 0.56 -2.28
N GLY A 165 15.81 1.12 -2.26
CA GLY A 165 14.60 0.47 -2.74
C GLY A 165 13.43 1.43 -2.83
N PHE A 166 12.32 0.93 -3.39
CA PHE A 166 11.07 1.69 -3.45
C PHE A 166 9.83 0.79 -3.36
N VAL A 167 8.75 1.34 -2.83
CA VAL A 167 7.43 0.70 -2.74
C VAL A 167 6.39 1.63 -3.34
N LEU A 168 5.59 1.15 -4.30
CA LEU A 168 4.53 1.90 -4.96
C LEU A 168 3.20 1.13 -4.93
N ASP A 169 2.12 1.82 -4.60
CA ASP A 169 0.73 1.34 -4.73
C ASP A 169 -0.14 2.39 -5.42
N PRO A 170 0.10 2.63 -6.73
CA PRO A 170 -0.58 3.70 -7.45
C PRO A 170 -2.07 3.40 -7.65
N PRO A 171 -2.93 4.42 -7.50
CA PRO A 171 -4.36 4.31 -7.80
C PRO A 171 -4.59 4.19 -9.31
N SER A 172 -5.75 3.66 -9.71
CA SER A 172 -6.17 3.68 -11.12
C SER A 172 -6.18 5.09 -11.68
N TRP A 173 -6.63 6.03 -10.85
CA TRP A 173 -6.72 7.44 -11.13
C TRP A 173 -6.72 8.26 -9.84
N GLY A 174 -6.13 9.44 -9.87
CA GLY A 174 -6.03 10.30 -8.71
C GLY A 174 -5.68 11.75 -9.07
N HIS A 175 -5.87 12.63 -8.11
CA HIS A 175 -5.42 14.01 -8.20
C HIS A 175 -4.36 14.32 -7.15
N GLY A 176 -3.32 15.00 -7.57
CA GLY A 176 -2.35 15.63 -6.67
C GLY A 176 -2.95 16.85 -5.96
N PRO A 177 -2.26 17.38 -4.93
CA PRO A 177 -2.77 18.48 -4.10
C PRO A 177 -2.91 19.81 -4.85
N LYS A 178 -2.36 19.93 -6.05
CA LYS A 178 -2.47 21.10 -6.94
C LYS A 178 -3.25 20.82 -8.23
N GLY A 179 -4.04 19.72 -8.25
CA GLY A 179 -4.84 19.32 -9.40
C GLY A 179 -4.08 18.49 -10.45
N GLU A 180 -2.85 18.02 -10.13
CA GLU A 180 -2.13 17.11 -10.99
C GLU A 180 -2.95 15.82 -11.18
N ALA A 181 -3.21 15.43 -12.41
CA ALA A 181 -3.93 14.19 -12.72
C ALA A 181 -2.97 13.02 -12.88
N PHE A 182 -3.14 11.99 -12.07
CA PHE A 182 -2.45 10.70 -12.24
C PHE A 182 -3.40 9.69 -12.86
N SER A 183 -2.91 8.92 -13.81
CA SER A 183 -3.56 7.72 -14.35
C SER A 183 -2.52 6.62 -14.48
N ILE A 184 -2.80 5.45 -13.95
CA ILE A 184 -1.87 4.33 -13.99
C ILE A 184 -1.47 3.98 -15.42
N ASP A 185 -2.42 3.98 -16.36
CA ASP A 185 -2.16 3.64 -17.78
C ASP A 185 -1.24 4.63 -18.50
N ARG A 186 -1.24 5.90 -18.08
CA ARG A 186 -0.46 6.95 -18.75
C ARG A 186 0.86 7.22 -18.07
N HIS A 187 0.90 7.09 -16.73
CA HIS A 187 2.01 7.65 -15.95
C HIS A 187 2.87 6.60 -15.25
N LEU A 188 2.38 5.35 -15.06
CA LEU A 188 3.13 4.36 -14.30
C LEU A 188 4.47 4.02 -14.92
N ALA A 189 4.56 3.86 -16.25
CA ALA A 189 5.80 3.47 -16.91
C ALA A 189 6.91 4.52 -16.72
N SER A 190 6.59 5.81 -16.90
CA SER A 190 7.55 6.90 -16.66
C SER A 190 7.93 7.03 -15.18
N LEU A 191 6.97 6.92 -14.28
CA LEU A 191 7.23 6.97 -12.84
C LEU A 191 8.15 5.83 -12.39
N LEU A 192 7.93 4.60 -12.86
CA LEU A 192 8.79 3.46 -12.56
C LEU A 192 10.22 3.66 -13.07
N THR A 193 10.38 4.18 -14.31
CA THR A 193 11.70 4.51 -14.84
C THR A 193 12.39 5.58 -13.99
N ASP A 194 11.66 6.61 -13.59
CA ASP A 194 12.18 7.67 -12.72
C ASP A 194 12.57 7.13 -11.33
N CYS A 195 11.78 6.23 -10.75
CA CYS A 195 12.13 5.55 -9.49
C CYS A 195 13.35 4.64 -9.66
N ALA A 196 13.45 3.92 -10.76
CA ALA A 196 14.62 3.07 -11.05
C ALA A 196 15.90 3.89 -11.17
N GLN A 197 15.83 5.11 -11.73
CA GLN A 197 16.98 6.04 -11.79
C GLN A 197 17.41 6.60 -10.42
N LEU A 198 16.54 6.50 -9.41
CA LEU A 198 16.90 6.85 -8.03
C LEU A 198 17.58 5.70 -7.28
N LEU A 199 17.63 4.49 -7.82
CA LEU A 199 18.32 3.39 -7.15
C LEU A 199 19.81 3.64 -7.05
N SER A 200 20.39 3.41 -5.86
CA SER A 200 21.83 3.44 -5.69
C SER A 200 22.48 2.29 -6.45
N PRO A 201 23.75 2.43 -6.90
CA PRO A 201 24.45 1.33 -7.56
C PRO A 201 24.56 0.04 -6.73
N THR A 202 24.45 0.18 -5.42
CA THR A 202 24.54 -0.90 -4.41
C THR A 202 23.19 -1.15 -3.73
N ALA A 203 22.08 -0.77 -4.37
CA ALA A 203 20.74 -0.88 -3.79
C ALA A 203 20.42 -2.29 -3.29
N GLN A 204 20.18 -2.45 -1.99
CA GLN A 204 19.87 -3.72 -1.34
C GLN A 204 18.47 -3.75 -0.72
N GLY A 205 17.75 -2.66 -0.82
CA GLY A 205 16.39 -2.55 -0.28
C GLY A 205 15.33 -3.21 -1.18
N PRO A 206 14.12 -3.38 -0.65
CA PRO A 206 13.04 -3.99 -1.41
C PRO A 206 12.54 -3.09 -2.54
N ILE A 207 12.14 -3.74 -3.64
CA ILE A 207 11.37 -3.12 -4.71
C ILE A 207 10.00 -3.82 -4.73
N LEU A 208 8.92 -3.05 -4.56
CA LEU A 208 7.55 -3.56 -4.57
C LEU A 208 6.65 -2.62 -5.37
N LEU A 209 5.91 -3.20 -6.30
CA LEU A 209 4.84 -2.55 -7.04
C LEU A 209 3.56 -3.35 -6.83
N THR A 210 2.52 -2.69 -6.35
CA THR A 210 1.17 -3.26 -6.23
C THR A 210 0.18 -2.42 -7.04
N ALA A 211 -0.94 -3.00 -7.45
CA ALA A 211 -2.04 -2.25 -8.02
C ALA A 211 -3.36 -3.00 -7.90
N HIS A 212 -4.44 -2.22 -7.75
CA HIS A 212 -5.83 -2.68 -7.70
C HIS A 212 -6.61 -2.32 -8.96
N SER A 213 -5.91 -1.80 -9.96
CA SER A 213 -6.51 -1.24 -11.18
C SER A 213 -6.94 -2.33 -12.15
N PRO A 214 -8.14 -2.27 -12.73
CA PRO A 214 -8.57 -3.19 -13.79
C PRO A 214 -7.53 -3.26 -14.93
N GLY A 215 -7.23 -4.48 -15.39
CA GLY A 215 -6.24 -4.72 -16.45
C GLY A 215 -4.77 -4.68 -16.01
N TRP A 216 -4.48 -4.29 -14.76
CA TRP A 216 -3.14 -4.31 -14.18
C TRP A 216 -2.93 -5.56 -13.31
N HIS A 217 -3.03 -6.74 -13.95
CA HIS A 217 -2.73 -8.01 -13.29
C HIS A 217 -1.21 -8.16 -13.04
N HIS A 218 -0.84 -9.11 -12.20
CA HIS A 218 0.54 -9.26 -11.71
C HIS A 218 1.58 -9.46 -12.81
N GLN A 219 1.26 -10.13 -13.93
CA GLN A 219 2.19 -10.30 -15.05
C GLN A 219 2.48 -8.95 -15.73
N ARG A 220 1.46 -8.11 -15.92
CA ARG A 220 1.64 -6.76 -16.49
C ARG A 220 2.49 -5.88 -15.59
N LEU A 221 2.26 -5.96 -14.26
CA LEU A 221 3.08 -5.26 -13.27
C LEU A 221 4.54 -5.73 -13.32
N ALA A 222 4.77 -7.04 -13.41
CA ALA A 222 6.11 -7.61 -13.52
C ALA A 222 6.82 -7.13 -14.79
N THR A 223 6.13 -7.11 -15.92
CA THR A 223 6.68 -6.60 -17.19
C THR A 223 7.03 -5.12 -17.10
N ALA A 224 6.14 -4.29 -16.54
CA ALA A 224 6.37 -2.86 -16.39
C ALA A 224 7.58 -2.59 -15.47
N LEU A 225 7.67 -3.29 -14.35
CA LEU A 225 8.80 -3.18 -13.42
C LEU A 225 10.11 -3.64 -14.07
N ALA A 226 10.12 -4.78 -14.78
CA ALA A 226 11.29 -5.29 -15.49
C ALA A 226 11.79 -4.28 -16.53
N SER A 227 10.90 -3.73 -17.34
CA SER A 227 11.25 -2.73 -18.37
C SER A 227 11.87 -1.47 -17.75
N ALA A 228 11.35 -0.99 -16.62
CA ALA A 228 11.91 0.17 -15.95
C ALA A 228 13.32 -0.09 -15.39
N LEU A 229 13.55 -1.26 -14.79
CA LEU A 229 14.85 -1.64 -14.22
C LEU A 229 15.89 -1.87 -15.34
N GLN A 230 15.50 -2.45 -16.48
CA GLN A 230 16.36 -2.61 -17.66
C GLN A 230 16.79 -1.26 -18.24
N ALA A 231 15.88 -0.29 -18.30
CA ALA A 231 16.16 1.04 -18.88
C ALA A 231 17.28 1.80 -18.14
N VAL A 232 17.57 1.45 -16.91
CA VAL A 232 18.64 2.06 -16.10
C VAL A 232 19.85 1.15 -15.93
N SER A 233 19.97 0.09 -16.75
CA SER A 233 21.05 -0.90 -16.67
C SER A 233 21.22 -1.51 -15.27
N CYS A 234 20.16 -1.50 -14.47
CA CYS A 234 20.17 -2.15 -13.17
C CYS A 234 20.31 -3.66 -13.41
N LYS A 235 21.26 -4.30 -12.71
CA LYS A 235 21.47 -5.74 -12.81
C LYS A 235 20.14 -6.43 -12.56
N MET A 236 19.69 -7.24 -13.53
CA MET A 236 18.37 -7.90 -13.48
C MET A 236 18.23 -8.71 -12.19
N LEU A 237 17.39 -8.20 -11.29
CA LEU A 237 17.00 -8.92 -10.10
C LEU A 237 15.82 -9.83 -10.44
N PRO A 238 15.76 -11.04 -9.89
CA PRO A 238 14.59 -11.88 -10.07
C PRO A 238 13.32 -11.14 -9.59
N ILE A 239 12.35 -11.00 -10.49
CA ILE A 239 11.05 -10.41 -10.15
C ILE A 239 10.08 -11.55 -9.87
N SER A 240 9.55 -11.59 -8.65
CA SER A 240 8.41 -12.44 -8.32
C SER A 240 7.12 -11.64 -8.45
N SER A 241 6.05 -12.27 -8.93
CA SER A 241 4.74 -11.63 -9.05
C SER A 241 3.62 -12.60 -8.71
N GLY A 242 2.48 -12.07 -8.30
CA GLY A 242 1.32 -12.86 -7.95
C GLY A 242 0.08 -11.99 -7.71
N PRO A 243 -1.08 -12.61 -7.51
CA PRO A 243 -2.28 -11.89 -7.17
C PRO A 243 -2.21 -11.31 -5.74
N LEU A 244 -2.81 -10.14 -5.56
CA LEU A 244 -3.25 -9.68 -4.24
C LEU A 244 -4.63 -10.28 -3.98
N SER A 245 -4.76 -11.00 -2.89
CA SER A 245 -6.01 -11.71 -2.60
C SER A 245 -6.23 -11.89 -1.10
N CYS A 246 -7.52 -11.97 -0.73
CA CYS A 246 -7.95 -12.43 0.57
C CYS A 246 -8.71 -13.74 0.45
N MET A 247 -8.75 -14.51 1.51
CA MET A 247 -9.63 -15.66 1.64
C MET A 247 -10.89 -15.24 2.38
N ASP A 248 -12.06 -15.59 1.89
CA ASP A 248 -13.29 -15.45 2.65
C ASP A 248 -13.47 -16.59 3.68
N LEU A 249 -14.55 -16.55 4.46
CA LEU A 249 -14.84 -17.57 5.47
C LEU A 249 -15.07 -18.95 4.86
N ASP A 250 -15.54 -19.02 3.62
CA ASP A 250 -15.77 -20.26 2.86
C ASP A 250 -14.50 -20.74 2.13
N ARG A 251 -13.34 -20.12 2.40
CA ARG A 251 -12.06 -20.38 1.74
C ARG A 251 -12.05 -20.09 0.24
N ARG A 252 -12.95 -19.24 -0.25
CA ARG A 252 -12.88 -18.75 -1.62
C ARG A 252 -11.87 -17.61 -1.71
N GLN A 253 -11.06 -17.63 -2.75
CA GLN A 253 -10.08 -16.59 -3.00
C GLN A 253 -10.74 -15.38 -3.68
N LEU A 254 -10.68 -14.23 -3.01
CA LEU A 254 -11.10 -12.95 -3.56
C LEU A 254 -9.88 -12.26 -4.18
N LEU A 255 -9.87 -12.15 -5.50
CA LEU A 255 -8.80 -11.46 -6.23
C LEU A 255 -9.05 -9.96 -6.20
N LEU A 256 -8.13 -9.19 -5.62
CA LEU A 256 -8.28 -7.76 -5.36
C LEU A 256 -7.25 -6.90 -6.10
N GLY A 257 -6.25 -7.52 -6.73
CA GLY A 257 -5.20 -6.82 -7.46
C GLY A 257 -4.02 -7.74 -7.81
N GLY A 258 -2.87 -7.12 -8.04
CA GLY A 258 -1.62 -7.83 -8.30
C GLY A 258 -0.41 -7.17 -7.66
N PHE A 259 0.67 -7.92 -7.52
CA PHE A 259 1.97 -7.39 -7.12
C PHE A 259 3.08 -7.88 -8.05
N ALA A 260 4.14 -7.10 -8.13
CA ALA A 260 5.47 -7.48 -8.65
C ALA A 260 6.52 -6.98 -7.65
N ARG A 261 7.50 -7.82 -7.29
CA ARG A 261 8.50 -7.46 -6.30
C ARG A 261 9.84 -8.10 -6.58
N SER A 262 10.90 -7.45 -6.14
CA SER A 262 12.27 -7.92 -6.21
C SER A 262 13.01 -7.61 -4.90
N ARG A 263 13.98 -8.43 -4.55
CA ARG A 263 14.98 -8.10 -3.52
C ARG A 263 16.05 -7.21 -4.16
N GLY A 264 16.67 -6.35 -3.39
CA GLY A 264 17.74 -5.47 -3.87
C GLY A 264 18.94 -6.21 -4.49
N ILE A 265 19.87 -5.47 -5.08
CA ILE A 265 21.11 -5.95 -5.73
C ILE A 265 22.08 -6.45 -4.64
N GLY A 266 21.76 -7.49 -3.96
CA GLY A 266 22.59 -7.93 -2.86
C GLY A 266 22.59 -9.43 -2.69
N ASP A 267 23.80 -9.96 -2.75
CA ASP A 267 24.23 -11.28 -2.33
C ASP A 267 23.50 -12.49 -2.96
N THR A 268 24.17 -13.04 -3.98
CA THR A 268 23.90 -14.35 -4.53
C THR A 268 24.45 -15.49 -3.64
N SER A 269 24.74 -15.21 -2.38
CA SER A 269 25.20 -16.19 -1.40
C SER A 269 24.08 -16.49 -0.41
N GLN A 270 23.12 -17.33 -0.82
CA GLN A 270 22.52 -18.43 -0.06
C GLN A 270 21.60 -19.24 -0.95
#